data_7c530a394c8f2c9ba309184d74f7c8c4
#
_entry.id   7c530a394c8f2c9ba309184d74f7c8c4
#
_cell.length_a   1.000
_cell.length_b   1.000
_cell.length_c   1.000
_cell.angle_alpha   90.00
_cell.angle_beta   90.00
_cell.angle_gamma   90.00
#
_symmetry.space_group_name_H-M   'P 1'
#
loop_
_entity.id
_entity.type
_entity.pdbx_description
1 polymer ?
#
loop_
_entity_poly.entity_id
_entity_poly.type
_entity_poly.pdbx_seq_one_letter_code
_entity_poly.pdbx_strand_id
1 'polypeptide(L)'
;MQVLRDDSIITITYDPQRSLLETCWKPGQAELTPDDVKDVLQSIGNYLSSCRPENYIADQTNKNSVYPVEIQTWIAKVLYTACIKGGVKKAALIQSGNFITSLSTTQMLDEATDIPLQFETFPTREEAYEWMHI
;
A
#
# COMPACT_ATOMS: atom_id res chain seq x y z
N MET A 1 -0.81 -8.42 17.06
CA MET A 1 -1.24 -7.95 15.74
C MET A 1 -2.75 -7.92 15.66
N GLN A 2 -3.30 -6.83 15.16
CA GLN A 2 -4.75 -6.64 15.05
C GLN A 2 -5.18 -6.74 13.59
N VAL A 3 -6.27 -7.46 13.32
CA VAL A 3 -6.89 -7.49 12.00
C VAL A 3 -7.94 -6.37 11.97
N LEU A 4 -7.71 -5.37 11.13
CA LEU A 4 -8.59 -4.21 11.02
C LEU A 4 -9.65 -4.38 9.93
N ARG A 5 -9.30 -5.08 8.87
CA ARG A 5 -10.21 -5.40 7.77
C ARG A 5 -9.77 -6.72 7.13
N ASP A 6 -10.73 -7.59 6.84
CA ASP A 6 -10.47 -8.86 6.16
C ASP A 6 -11.72 -9.23 5.37
N ASP A 7 -11.69 -8.96 4.06
CA ASP A 7 -12.81 -9.26 3.17
C ASP A 7 -12.29 -9.96 1.90
N SER A 8 -13.12 -10.02 0.86
CA SER A 8 -12.75 -10.70 -0.39
C SER A 8 -11.70 -9.92 -1.20
N ILE A 9 -11.47 -8.65 -0.88
CA ILE A 9 -10.61 -7.77 -1.64
C ILE A 9 -9.24 -7.60 -0.98
N ILE A 10 -9.20 -7.35 0.32
CA ILE A 10 -7.97 -6.96 1.01
C ILE A 10 -8.01 -7.39 2.47
N THR A 11 -6.82 -7.65 3.02
CA THR A 11 -6.60 -7.80 4.45
C THR A 11 -5.76 -6.64 4.94
N ILE A 12 -6.19 -5.97 6.00
CA ILE A 12 -5.46 -4.88 6.64
C ILE A 12 -5.19 -5.25 8.09
N THR A 13 -3.92 -5.22 8.48
CA THR A 13 -3.50 -5.57 9.84
C THR A 13 -2.61 -4.48 10.42
N TYR A 14 -2.61 -4.34 11.73
CA TYR A 14 -1.76 -3.42 12.46
C TYR A 14 -1.02 -4.12 13.58
N ASP A 15 0.30 -3.95 13.63
CA ASP A 15 1.17 -4.48 14.69
C ASP A 15 1.71 -3.31 15.50
N PRO A 16 1.19 -3.06 16.72
CA PRO A 16 1.65 -1.93 17.53
C PRO A 16 3.09 -2.06 18.01
N GLN A 17 3.61 -3.29 18.17
CA GLN A 17 4.99 -3.49 18.61
C GLN A 17 5.99 -3.06 17.55
N ARG A 18 5.65 -3.25 16.27
CA ARG A 18 6.49 -2.85 15.15
C ARG A 18 6.11 -1.49 14.59
N SER A 19 5.05 -0.89 15.10
CA SER A 19 4.44 0.32 14.53
C SER A 19 4.22 0.17 13.03
N LEU A 20 3.59 -0.95 12.65
CA LEU A 20 3.50 -1.40 11.26
C LEU A 20 2.05 -1.65 10.85
N LEU A 21 1.60 -0.94 9.82
CA LEU A 21 0.33 -1.22 9.14
C LEU A 21 0.65 -1.97 7.85
N GLU A 22 0.06 -3.15 7.66
CA GLU A 22 0.22 -3.95 6.45
C GLU A 22 -1.11 -4.07 5.72
N THR A 23 -1.07 -3.90 4.40
CA THR A 23 -2.19 -4.20 3.52
C THR A 23 -1.78 -5.31 2.57
N CYS A 24 -2.64 -6.30 2.38
CA CYS A 24 -2.39 -7.42 1.48
C CYS A 24 -3.60 -7.62 0.58
N TRP A 25 -3.41 -7.34 -0.72
CA TRP A 25 -4.45 -7.56 -1.72
C TRP A 25 -4.62 -9.05 -1.96
N LYS A 26 -5.87 -9.50 -2.02
CA LYS A 26 -6.16 -10.91 -2.25
C LYS A 26 -6.17 -11.23 -3.75
N PRO A 27 -5.94 -12.51 -4.13
CA PRO A 27 -5.94 -12.89 -5.54
C PRO A 27 -7.34 -12.77 -6.16
N GLY A 28 -7.42 -12.74 -7.50
CA GLY A 28 -8.69 -12.71 -8.21
C GLY A 28 -9.34 -11.34 -8.34
N GLN A 29 -8.56 -10.28 -8.22
CA GLN A 29 -9.08 -8.89 -8.21
C GLN A 29 -9.08 -8.22 -9.59
N ALA A 30 -9.16 -9.00 -10.66
CA ALA A 30 -9.07 -8.46 -12.02
C ALA A 30 -10.22 -7.51 -12.39
N GLU A 31 -11.37 -7.60 -11.71
CA GLU A 31 -12.59 -6.86 -12.04
C GLU A 31 -12.92 -5.77 -11.03
N LEU A 32 -11.94 -5.28 -10.27
CA LEU A 32 -12.18 -4.17 -9.35
C LEU A 32 -12.59 -2.92 -10.11
N THR A 33 -13.71 -2.32 -9.66
CA THR A 33 -14.16 -1.04 -10.21
C THR A 33 -13.36 0.12 -9.57
N PRO A 34 -13.35 1.31 -10.19
CA PRO A 34 -12.77 2.47 -9.53
C PRO A 34 -13.36 2.77 -8.16
N ASP A 35 -14.66 2.52 -7.97
CA ASP A 35 -15.32 2.72 -6.67
C ASP A 35 -14.80 1.73 -5.63
N ASP A 36 -14.55 0.47 -6.01
CA ASP A 36 -13.95 -0.51 -5.11
C ASP A 36 -12.57 -0.06 -4.64
N VAL A 37 -11.76 0.43 -5.56
CA VAL A 37 -10.42 0.94 -5.23
C VAL A 37 -10.50 2.14 -4.28
N LYS A 38 -11.42 3.08 -4.56
CA LYS A 38 -11.61 4.25 -3.71
C LYS A 38 -12.03 3.87 -2.29
N ASP A 39 -12.93 2.90 -2.15
CA ASP A 39 -13.37 2.41 -0.85
C ASP A 39 -12.20 1.83 -0.05
N VAL A 40 -11.39 1.00 -0.69
CA VAL A 40 -10.21 0.39 -0.04
C VAL A 40 -9.22 1.47 0.39
N LEU A 41 -8.92 2.42 -0.49
CA LEU A 41 -7.97 3.49 -0.17
C LEU A 41 -8.48 4.39 0.96
N GLN A 42 -9.77 4.64 1.03
CA GLN A 42 -10.37 5.39 2.12
C GLN A 42 -10.18 4.64 3.44
N SER A 43 -10.41 3.32 3.46
CA SER A 43 -10.16 2.51 4.65
C SER A 43 -8.70 2.58 5.09
N ILE A 44 -7.77 2.45 4.14
CA ILE A 44 -6.34 2.54 4.44
C ILE A 44 -6.01 3.90 5.06
N GLY A 45 -6.51 4.98 4.46
CA GLY A 45 -6.29 6.33 4.96
C GLY A 45 -6.83 6.52 6.38
N ASN A 46 -8.01 5.98 6.66
CA ASN A 46 -8.62 6.06 7.99
C ASN A 46 -7.77 5.33 9.04
N TYR A 47 -7.23 4.15 8.72
CA TYR A 47 -6.38 3.40 9.63
C TYR A 47 -5.01 4.05 9.79
N LEU A 48 -4.46 4.64 8.75
CA LEU A 48 -3.22 5.41 8.87
C LEU A 48 -3.39 6.59 9.82
N SER A 49 -4.53 7.27 9.79
CA SER A 49 -4.82 8.37 10.70
C SER A 49 -5.05 7.92 12.13
N SER A 50 -5.74 6.79 12.33
CA SER A 50 -6.09 6.33 13.68
C SER A 50 -4.97 5.57 14.36
N CYS A 51 -4.23 4.73 13.63
CA CYS A 51 -3.14 3.93 14.19
C CYS A 51 -1.82 4.70 14.23
N ARG A 52 -1.61 5.63 13.32
CA ARG A 52 -0.39 6.43 13.18
C ARG A 52 0.87 5.58 13.18
N PRO A 53 0.97 4.58 12.28
CA PRO A 53 2.14 3.72 12.22
C PRO A 53 3.34 4.48 11.67
N GLU A 54 4.55 4.10 12.11
CA GLU A 54 5.79 4.62 11.52
C GLU A 54 6.11 3.90 10.22
N ASN A 55 5.68 2.65 10.08
CA ASN A 55 5.97 1.80 8.94
C ASN A 55 4.68 1.36 8.27
N TYR A 56 4.71 1.32 6.93
CA TYR A 56 3.58 0.89 6.13
C TYR A 56 4.06 -0.06 5.04
N ILE A 57 3.39 -1.20 4.90
CA ILE A 57 3.68 -2.18 3.84
C ILE A 57 2.41 -2.40 3.01
N ALA A 58 2.53 -2.20 1.70
CA ALA A 58 1.50 -2.56 0.74
C ALA A 58 1.96 -3.80 -0.02
N ASP A 59 1.38 -4.96 0.28
CA ASP A 59 1.71 -6.22 -0.37
C ASP A 59 0.76 -6.43 -1.55
N GLN A 60 1.30 -6.30 -2.76
CA GLN A 60 0.56 -6.46 -4.00
C GLN A 60 0.96 -7.72 -4.77
N THR A 61 1.60 -8.69 -4.12
CA THR A 61 2.05 -9.92 -4.79
C THR A 61 0.90 -10.71 -5.42
N ASN A 62 -0.29 -10.65 -4.84
CA ASN A 62 -1.47 -11.37 -5.33
C ASN A 62 -2.36 -10.51 -6.22
N LYS A 63 -2.00 -9.25 -6.46
CA LYS A 63 -2.84 -8.34 -7.24
C LYS A 63 -2.59 -8.51 -8.72
N ASN A 64 -3.65 -8.74 -9.49
CA ASN A 64 -3.56 -9.01 -10.93
C ASN A 64 -4.02 -7.84 -11.80
N SER A 65 -4.64 -6.81 -11.24
CA SER A 65 -5.19 -5.72 -12.04
C SER A 65 -4.17 -4.62 -12.29
N VAL A 66 -4.29 -3.98 -13.45
CA VAL A 66 -3.49 -2.82 -13.84
C VAL A 66 -4.38 -1.59 -13.75
N TYR A 67 -3.93 -0.54 -13.09
CA TYR A 67 -4.71 0.67 -12.95
C TYR A 67 -4.67 1.53 -14.20
N PRO A 68 -5.79 2.13 -14.63
CA PRO A 68 -5.74 3.23 -15.61
C PRO A 68 -4.91 4.40 -15.08
N VAL A 69 -4.37 5.22 -16.00
CA VAL A 69 -3.48 6.33 -15.62
C VAL A 69 -4.14 7.30 -14.65
N GLU A 70 -5.39 7.65 -14.88
CA GLU A 70 -6.13 8.57 -13.99
C GLU A 70 -6.24 8.01 -12.58
N ILE A 71 -6.49 6.70 -12.46
CA ILE A 71 -6.58 6.04 -11.17
C ILE A 71 -5.21 5.98 -10.50
N GLN A 72 -4.14 5.73 -11.26
CA GLN A 72 -2.78 5.73 -10.72
C GLN A 72 -2.43 7.06 -10.08
N THR A 73 -2.69 8.15 -10.76
CA THR A 73 -2.41 9.50 -10.25
C THR A 73 -3.21 9.78 -9.00
N TRP A 74 -4.48 9.42 -8.99
CA TRP A 74 -5.34 9.61 -7.83
C TRP A 74 -4.89 8.79 -6.63
N ILE A 75 -4.55 7.50 -6.85
CA ILE A 75 -4.03 6.62 -5.80
C ILE A 75 -2.77 7.21 -5.17
N ALA A 76 -1.83 7.65 -6.01
CA ALA A 76 -0.59 8.24 -5.53
C ALA A 76 -0.86 9.42 -4.59
N LYS A 77 -1.72 10.36 -5.01
CA LYS A 77 -2.04 11.54 -4.21
C LYS A 77 -2.72 11.18 -2.89
N VAL A 78 -3.74 10.33 -2.95
CA VAL A 78 -4.53 10.00 -1.75
C VAL A 78 -3.69 9.20 -0.76
N LEU A 79 -2.99 8.17 -1.26
CA LEU A 79 -2.25 7.24 -0.39
C LEU A 79 -1.05 7.93 0.25
N TYR A 80 -0.26 8.65 -0.52
CA TYR A 80 0.92 9.32 0.03
C TYR A 80 0.55 10.47 0.94
N THR A 81 -0.51 11.21 0.62
CA THR A 81 -1.01 12.25 1.52
C THR A 81 -1.46 11.65 2.85
N ALA A 82 -2.16 10.51 2.80
CA ALA A 82 -2.58 9.81 4.02
C ALA A 82 -1.39 9.32 4.84
N CYS A 83 -0.35 8.81 4.19
CA CYS A 83 0.88 8.38 4.86
C CYS A 83 1.55 9.55 5.59
N ILE A 84 1.69 10.68 4.91
CA ILE A 84 2.31 11.87 5.50
C ILE A 84 1.50 12.37 6.70
N LYS A 85 0.19 12.47 6.55
CA LYS A 85 -0.70 12.92 7.63
C LYS A 85 -0.70 11.94 8.82
N GLY A 86 -0.58 10.66 8.54
CA GLY A 86 -0.52 9.62 9.56
C GLY A 86 0.82 9.50 10.26
N GLY A 87 1.85 10.21 9.80
CA GLY A 87 3.18 10.16 10.41
C GLY A 87 4.03 8.98 9.96
N VAL A 88 3.72 8.37 8.83
CA VAL A 88 4.52 7.26 8.28
C VAL A 88 5.89 7.78 7.86
N LYS A 89 6.94 7.10 8.31
CA LYS A 89 8.33 7.44 7.98
C LYS A 89 8.87 6.60 6.85
N LYS A 90 8.50 5.32 6.81
CA LYS A 90 8.94 4.38 5.79
C LYS A 90 7.75 3.61 5.23
N ALA A 91 7.64 3.57 3.92
CA ALA A 91 6.62 2.81 3.22
C ALA A 91 7.28 1.87 2.23
N ALA A 92 6.86 0.62 2.22
CA ALA A 92 7.39 -0.40 1.33
C ALA A 92 6.28 -0.99 0.47
N LEU A 93 6.59 -1.24 -0.79
CA LEU A 93 5.70 -1.89 -1.72
C LEU A 93 6.28 -3.26 -2.07
N ILE A 94 5.52 -4.32 -1.84
CA ILE A 94 5.91 -5.67 -2.20
C ILE A 94 5.23 -6.00 -3.53
N GLN A 95 6.03 -6.28 -4.57
CA GLN A 95 5.54 -6.50 -5.92
C GLN A 95 5.67 -7.96 -6.31
N SER A 96 4.66 -8.44 -7.06
CA SER A 96 4.68 -9.79 -7.61
C SER A 96 5.56 -9.88 -8.84
N GLY A 97 5.71 -11.10 -9.38
CA GLY A 97 6.32 -11.31 -10.67
C GLY A 97 5.47 -10.87 -11.86
N ASN A 98 4.30 -10.29 -11.65
CA ASN A 98 3.47 -9.75 -12.71
C ASN A 98 4.05 -8.44 -13.19
N PHE A 99 4.73 -8.48 -14.33
CA PHE A 99 5.47 -7.33 -14.87
C PHE A 99 4.57 -6.12 -15.11
N ILE A 100 3.38 -6.32 -15.66
CA ILE A 100 2.49 -5.21 -16.01
C ILE A 100 2.02 -4.48 -14.76
N THR A 101 1.60 -5.20 -13.74
CA THR A 101 1.17 -4.61 -12.46
C THR A 101 2.32 -3.88 -11.78
N SER A 102 3.51 -4.48 -11.78
CA SER A 102 4.70 -3.86 -11.20
C SER A 102 5.06 -2.56 -11.91
N LEU A 103 4.94 -2.53 -13.24
CA LEU A 103 5.22 -1.32 -14.01
C LEU A 103 4.27 -0.19 -13.68
N SER A 104 2.96 -0.49 -13.59
CA SER A 104 1.97 0.51 -13.20
C SER A 104 2.26 1.10 -11.82
N THR A 105 2.68 0.26 -10.88
CA THR A 105 3.03 0.71 -9.54
C THR A 105 4.26 1.59 -9.55
N THR A 106 5.27 1.24 -10.36
CA THR A 106 6.46 2.06 -10.53
C THR A 106 6.11 3.44 -11.08
N GLN A 107 5.17 3.53 -12.02
CA GLN A 107 4.71 4.80 -12.53
C GLN A 107 4.06 5.65 -11.45
N MET A 108 3.29 5.05 -10.54
CA MET A 108 2.71 5.79 -9.40
C MET A 108 3.80 6.39 -8.52
N LEU A 109 4.87 5.65 -8.28
CA LEU A 109 5.99 6.12 -7.48
C LEU A 109 6.70 7.29 -8.14
N ASP A 110 6.92 7.22 -9.45
CA ASP A 110 7.57 8.30 -10.19
C ASP A 110 6.76 9.59 -10.16
N GLU A 111 5.42 9.50 -10.15
CA GLU A 111 4.55 10.67 -10.08
C GLU A 111 4.53 11.29 -8.68
N ALA A 112 5.05 10.60 -7.67
CA ALA A 112 5.00 11.05 -6.28
C ALA A 112 6.37 11.49 -5.76
N THR A 113 7.19 12.12 -6.59
CA THR A 113 8.58 12.44 -6.28
C THR A 113 8.79 13.50 -5.20
N ASP A 114 7.79 14.32 -4.90
CA ASP A 114 7.92 15.43 -3.94
C ASP A 114 7.50 15.05 -2.51
N ILE A 115 7.32 13.76 -2.23
CA ILE A 115 6.78 13.29 -0.95
C ILE A 115 7.92 13.11 0.07
N PRO A 116 7.81 13.70 1.28
CA PRO A 116 8.90 13.66 2.26
C PRO A 116 8.92 12.39 3.12
N LEU A 117 8.58 11.24 2.57
CA LEU A 117 8.73 9.96 3.26
C LEU A 117 9.64 9.05 2.46
N GLN A 118 10.31 8.10 3.14
CA GLN A 118 11.15 7.12 2.48
C GLN A 118 10.27 6.04 1.88
N PHE A 119 10.46 5.75 0.61
CA PHE A 119 9.66 4.78 -0.13
C PHE A 119 10.57 3.84 -0.92
N GLU A 120 10.34 2.53 -0.81
CA GLU A 120 11.10 1.52 -1.54
C GLU A 120 10.20 0.38 -1.99
N THR A 121 10.64 -0.36 -3.00
CA THR A 121 9.97 -1.57 -3.48
C THR A 121 10.84 -2.78 -3.23
N PHE A 122 10.20 -3.90 -2.88
CA PHE A 122 10.91 -5.15 -2.56
C PHE A 122 10.18 -6.34 -3.16
N PRO A 123 10.90 -7.41 -3.52
CA PRO A 123 10.27 -8.63 -3.99
C PRO A 123 9.65 -9.47 -2.86
N THR A 124 10.10 -9.30 -1.61
CA THR A 124 9.59 -10.05 -0.46
C THR A 124 9.38 -9.13 0.73
N ARG A 125 8.51 -9.60 1.66
CA ARG A 125 8.28 -8.88 2.92
C ARG A 125 9.52 -8.88 3.82
N GLU A 126 10.29 -9.96 3.80
CA GLU A 126 11.49 -10.09 4.61
C GLU A 126 12.49 -8.98 4.31
N GLU A 127 12.69 -8.66 3.04
CA GLU A 127 13.57 -7.56 2.66
C GLU A 127 13.05 -6.21 3.14
N ALA A 128 11.74 -6.02 3.11
CA ALA A 128 11.11 -4.80 3.62
C ALA A 128 11.29 -4.67 5.12
N TYR A 129 11.14 -5.77 5.86
CA TYR A 129 11.34 -5.76 7.32
C TYR A 129 12.78 -5.41 7.68
N GLU A 130 13.75 -5.95 6.95
CA GLU A 130 15.16 -5.60 7.16
C GLU A 130 15.41 -4.12 6.95
N TRP A 131 14.85 -3.56 5.87
CA TRP A 131 15.00 -2.14 5.57
C TRP A 131 14.37 -1.27 6.64
N MET A 132 13.25 -1.69 7.21
CA MET A 132 12.54 -0.98 8.28
C MET A 132 13.14 -1.23 9.66
N HIS A 133 14.05 -2.19 9.79
CA HIS A 133 14.67 -2.58 11.08
C HIS A 133 13.64 -3.14 12.07
N ILE A 134 12.75 -3.98 11.59
CA ILE A 134 11.69 -4.57 12.44
C ILE A 134 11.65 -6.09 12.38
#